data_b54f654badb0a90c52f7702d5bd7af9c
#
_entry.id   b54f654badb0a90c52f7702d5bd7af9c
#
_cell.length_a   1.000
_cell.length_b   1.000
_cell.length_c   1.000
_cell.angle_alpha   90.00
_cell.angle_beta   90.00
_cell.angle_gamma   90.00
#
_symmetry.space_group_name_H-M   'P 1'
#
loop_
_entity.id
_entity.type
_entity.pdbx_description
1 polymer ?
#
loop_
_entity_poly.entity_id
_entity_poly.type
_entity_poly.pdbx_seq_one_letter_code
_entity_poly.pdbx_strand_id
1 'polypeptide(L)'
;MDRPLTYMDGETLMNTVLPPIRFVISQLLPQGLHVLAGAPKVGKSWLALWLCLQTAKGEPVWTFPTAGGAVLYLCLEDSYARIQRRLLDVTDEAPENLFFATMSEKLRSGLEQQIERFLSTHQDTVLVVIDTLQRIRAGSNDANPYASDYRDLGILKELADKHQIAILLIHHLRKMNDDDPMNMISGTTGISGATDTNFVLRKDKRSANTATLYCTGRDIEYRELSLEFDGIDRIWKLREDSVEPVSYTHLRAHETGRN
;
A
#
# COMPACT_ATOMS: atom_id res chain seq x y z
N MET A 1 18.15 -22.05 19.55
CA MET A 1 19.48 -21.69 18.99
C MET A 1 19.53 -20.18 18.88
N ASP A 2 20.45 -19.57 19.61
CA ASP A 2 20.66 -18.12 19.51
C ASP A 2 21.20 -17.77 18.13
N ARG A 3 20.46 -16.97 17.40
CA ARG A 3 20.88 -16.46 16.09
C ARG A 3 21.82 -15.29 16.36
N PRO A 4 23.10 -15.34 15.95
CA PRO A 4 24.02 -14.24 16.22
C PRO A 4 23.55 -12.95 15.54
N LEU A 5 23.77 -11.81 16.18
CA LEU A 5 23.52 -10.50 15.60
C LEU A 5 24.41 -10.32 14.35
N THR A 6 23.79 -10.03 13.22
CA THR A 6 24.51 -9.65 12.00
C THR A 6 24.65 -8.13 11.97
N TYR A 7 25.86 -7.62 11.81
CA TYR A 7 26.14 -6.18 11.78
C TYR A 7 27.20 -5.85 10.72
N MET A 8 27.18 -4.61 10.32
CA MET A 8 28.14 -4.02 9.38
C MET A 8 28.56 -2.66 9.95
N ASP A 9 29.85 -2.33 9.87
CA ASP A 9 30.30 -0.99 10.25
C ASP A 9 29.96 0.06 9.20
N GLY A 10 30.02 1.34 9.57
CA GLY A 10 29.58 2.44 8.71
C GLY A 10 30.42 2.61 7.45
N GLU A 11 31.75 2.37 7.51
CA GLU A 11 32.64 2.48 6.36
C GLU A 11 32.33 1.38 5.35
N THR A 12 32.19 0.14 5.81
CA THR A 12 31.77 -1.01 4.97
C THR A 12 30.42 -0.76 4.33
N LEU A 13 29.44 -0.26 5.10
CA LEU A 13 28.11 0.03 4.59
C LEU A 13 28.14 1.09 3.48
N MET A 14 28.89 2.19 3.64
CA MET A 14 29.03 3.25 2.64
C MET A 14 29.68 2.78 1.35
N ASN A 15 30.59 1.81 1.42
CA ASN A 15 31.31 1.26 0.25
C ASN A 15 30.63 0.01 -0.36
N THR A 16 29.55 -0.49 0.26
CA THR A 16 28.80 -1.64 -0.24
C THR A 16 27.77 -1.20 -1.28
N VAL A 17 27.82 -1.80 -2.47
CA VAL A 17 26.79 -1.58 -3.49
C VAL A 17 25.53 -2.37 -3.08
N LEU A 18 24.55 -1.68 -2.53
CA LEU A 18 23.25 -2.23 -2.21
C LEU A 18 22.27 -2.04 -3.38
N PRO A 19 21.34 -2.99 -3.60
CA PRO A 19 20.30 -2.79 -4.61
C PRO A 19 19.42 -1.59 -4.24
N PRO A 20 19.03 -0.76 -5.22
CA PRO A 20 18.11 0.36 -4.95
C PRO A 20 16.73 -0.18 -4.55
N ILE A 21 15.99 0.66 -3.82
CA ILE A 21 14.59 0.38 -3.48
C ILE A 21 13.79 0.26 -4.78
N ARG A 22 13.09 -0.86 -4.93
CA ARG A 22 12.24 -1.10 -6.10
C ARG A 22 10.87 -0.48 -5.88
N PHE A 23 10.36 0.18 -6.92
CA PHE A 23 9.01 0.72 -6.94
C PHE A 23 8.12 -0.15 -7.84
N VAL A 24 6.97 -0.54 -7.32
CA VAL A 24 5.89 -1.16 -8.11
C VAL A 24 5.19 -0.10 -8.95
N ILE A 25 4.93 1.06 -8.34
CA ILE A 25 4.47 2.28 -9.01
C ILE A 25 5.47 3.37 -8.64
N SER A 26 6.19 3.87 -9.63
CA SER A 26 7.29 4.82 -9.44
C SER A 26 6.86 6.01 -8.58
N GLN A 27 7.67 6.41 -7.61
CA GLN A 27 7.43 7.52 -6.69
C GLN A 27 6.15 7.41 -5.82
N LEU A 28 5.38 6.33 -5.94
CA LEU A 28 4.10 6.17 -5.23
C LEU A 28 4.06 4.90 -4.37
N LEU A 29 4.37 3.74 -4.93
CA LEU A 29 4.28 2.46 -4.23
C LEU A 29 5.59 1.69 -4.32
N PRO A 30 6.50 1.82 -3.33
CA PRO A 30 7.71 1.00 -3.26
C PRO A 30 7.38 -0.45 -2.86
N GLN A 31 8.37 -1.33 -2.88
CA GLN A 31 8.31 -2.62 -2.18
C GLN A 31 8.10 -2.40 -0.68
N GLY A 32 7.51 -3.37 0.01
CA GLY A 32 7.23 -3.29 1.45
C GLY A 32 5.76 -3.41 1.81
N LEU A 33 5.39 -3.00 3.00
CA LEU A 33 4.03 -3.09 3.52
C LEU A 33 3.36 -1.71 3.51
N HIS A 34 2.18 -1.62 2.92
CA HIS A 34 1.45 -0.37 2.72
C HIS A 34 0.00 -0.49 3.15
N VAL A 35 -0.63 0.64 3.49
CA VAL A 35 -2.06 0.69 3.78
C VAL A 35 -2.76 1.75 2.93
N LEU A 36 -3.90 1.38 2.34
CA LEU A 36 -4.86 2.29 1.73
C LEU A 36 -6.10 2.37 2.61
N ALA A 37 -6.22 3.45 3.34
CA ALA A 37 -7.30 3.70 4.26
C ALA A 37 -8.32 4.70 3.70
N GLY A 38 -9.54 4.65 4.21
CA GLY A 38 -10.60 5.59 3.83
C GLY A 38 -11.95 5.15 4.37
N ALA A 39 -12.92 6.08 4.40
CA ALA A 39 -14.27 5.79 4.85
C ALA A 39 -14.93 4.64 4.04
N PRO A 40 -15.90 3.92 4.61
CA PRO A 40 -16.68 2.96 3.83
C PRO A 40 -17.33 3.62 2.61
N LYS A 41 -17.31 2.91 1.47
CA LYS A 41 -17.91 3.35 0.18
C LYS A 41 -17.28 4.61 -0.43
N VAL A 42 -16.06 5.00 -0.02
CA VAL A 42 -15.33 6.13 -0.62
C VAL A 42 -14.77 5.80 -2.01
N GLY A 43 -14.65 4.51 -2.37
CA GLY A 43 -14.14 4.07 -3.68
C GLY A 43 -12.77 3.40 -3.62
N LYS A 44 -12.29 2.97 -2.43
CA LYS A 44 -11.00 2.29 -2.27
C LYS A 44 -10.84 1.05 -3.15
N SER A 45 -11.86 0.17 -3.18
CA SER A 45 -11.79 -1.07 -3.96
C SER A 45 -11.77 -0.82 -5.49
N TRP A 46 -12.37 0.29 -5.97
CA TRP A 46 -12.24 0.73 -7.35
C TRP A 46 -10.81 1.21 -7.64
N LEU A 47 -10.24 2.01 -6.74
CA LEU A 47 -8.85 2.45 -6.84
C LEU A 47 -7.91 1.24 -6.83
N ALA A 48 -8.07 0.33 -5.86
CA ALA A 48 -7.24 -0.85 -5.73
C ALA A 48 -7.31 -1.75 -6.97
N LEU A 49 -8.51 -2.00 -7.51
CA LEU A 49 -8.69 -2.80 -8.75
C LEU A 49 -7.96 -2.16 -9.93
N TRP A 50 -8.09 -0.84 -10.08
CA TRP A 50 -7.44 -0.12 -11.17
C TRP A 50 -5.91 -0.12 -11.02
N LEU A 51 -5.37 0.08 -9.79
CA LEU A 51 -3.93 -0.05 -9.52
C LEU A 51 -3.42 -1.45 -9.87
N CYS A 52 -4.15 -2.50 -9.49
CA CYS A 52 -3.81 -3.88 -9.84
C CYS A 52 -3.78 -4.10 -11.36
N LEU A 53 -4.79 -3.62 -12.06
CA LEU A 53 -4.92 -3.77 -13.51
C LEU A 53 -3.76 -3.08 -14.24
N GLN A 54 -3.49 -1.81 -13.92
CA GLN A 54 -2.40 -1.05 -14.53
C GLN A 54 -1.04 -1.68 -14.24
N THR A 55 -0.82 -2.13 -13.00
CA THR A 55 0.43 -2.81 -12.63
C THR A 55 0.60 -4.11 -13.40
N ALA A 56 -0.45 -4.94 -13.51
CA ALA A 56 -0.38 -6.20 -14.23
C ALA A 56 -0.15 -6.00 -15.75
N LYS A 57 -0.72 -4.95 -16.35
CA LYS A 57 -0.49 -4.56 -17.73
C LYS A 57 0.89 -3.93 -17.96
N GLY A 58 1.59 -3.47 -16.91
CA GLY A 58 2.79 -2.64 -17.05
C GLY A 58 2.49 -1.23 -17.58
N GLU A 59 1.24 -0.78 -17.46
CA GLU A 59 0.78 0.53 -17.88
C GLU A 59 0.91 1.54 -16.73
N PRO A 60 1.12 2.84 -17.01
CA PRO A 60 1.23 3.84 -15.96
C PRO A 60 -0.04 3.98 -15.13
N VAL A 61 0.13 4.18 -13.84
CA VAL A 61 -0.91 4.66 -12.93
C VAL A 61 -0.87 6.18 -12.96
N TRP A 62 -1.87 6.80 -13.59
CA TRP A 62 -1.85 8.24 -13.93
C TRP A 62 -0.58 8.60 -14.72
N THR A 63 0.32 9.39 -14.10
CA THR A 63 1.62 9.79 -14.70
C THR A 63 2.78 8.94 -14.17
N PHE A 64 2.53 7.99 -13.27
CA PHE A 64 3.58 7.21 -12.60
C PHE A 64 3.79 5.87 -13.31
N PRO A 65 4.98 5.60 -13.88
CA PRO A 65 5.31 4.30 -14.48
C PRO A 65 5.17 3.16 -13.48
N THR A 66 4.77 1.98 -13.95
CA THR A 66 4.73 0.75 -13.16
C THR A 66 5.87 -0.19 -13.54
N ALA A 67 6.26 -1.06 -12.60
CA ALA A 67 7.27 -2.09 -12.85
C ALA A 67 6.77 -3.18 -13.80
N GLY A 68 5.44 -3.38 -13.86
CA GLY A 68 4.85 -4.55 -14.51
C GLY A 68 5.15 -5.84 -13.76
N GLY A 69 4.28 -6.85 -13.88
CA GLY A 69 4.46 -8.15 -13.24
C GLY A 69 3.14 -8.76 -12.76
N ALA A 70 3.23 -9.94 -12.16
CA ALA A 70 2.05 -10.61 -11.64
C ALA A 70 1.50 -9.89 -10.40
N VAL A 71 0.17 -9.86 -10.30
CA VAL A 71 -0.56 -9.21 -9.21
C VAL A 71 -1.57 -10.19 -8.61
N LEU A 72 -1.56 -10.36 -7.29
CA LEU A 72 -2.56 -11.10 -6.54
C LEU A 72 -3.48 -10.14 -5.78
N TYR A 73 -4.78 -10.19 -6.05
CA TYR A 73 -5.78 -9.41 -5.33
C TYR A 73 -6.72 -10.32 -4.52
N LEU A 74 -6.56 -10.31 -3.21
CA LEU A 74 -7.44 -11.00 -2.26
C LEU A 74 -8.67 -10.12 -1.98
N CYS A 75 -9.77 -10.36 -2.71
CA CYS A 75 -11.04 -9.64 -2.62
C CYS A 75 -11.98 -10.32 -1.61
N LEU A 76 -11.65 -10.29 -0.32
CA LEU A 76 -12.28 -11.12 0.72
C LEU A 76 -13.67 -10.64 1.16
N GLU A 77 -14.13 -9.53 0.65
CA GLU A 77 -15.50 -9.01 0.87
C GLU A 77 -16.38 -9.10 -0.37
N ASP A 78 -15.85 -9.64 -1.47
CA ASP A 78 -16.53 -9.69 -2.75
C ASP A 78 -16.75 -11.14 -3.24
N SER A 79 -17.65 -11.30 -4.22
CA SER A 79 -17.81 -12.52 -4.99
C SER A 79 -17.14 -12.38 -6.36
N TYR A 80 -16.75 -13.50 -6.99
CA TYR A 80 -16.22 -13.49 -8.34
C TYR A 80 -17.13 -12.78 -9.35
N ALA A 81 -18.46 -12.96 -9.24
CA ALA A 81 -19.41 -12.27 -10.12
C ALA A 81 -19.36 -10.74 -9.97
N ARG A 82 -19.14 -10.22 -8.75
CA ARG A 82 -18.98 -8.78 -8.52
C ARG A 82 -17.64 -8.27 -9.02
N ILE A 83 -16.57 -9.03 -8.82
CA ILE A 83 -15.23 -8.69 -9.34
C ILE A 83 -15.26 -8.65 -10.85
N GLN A 84 -15.82 -9.69 -11.49
CA GLN A 84 -15.97 -9.76 -12.95
C GLN A 84 -16.72 -8.55 -13.51
N ARG A 85 -17.86 -8.18 -12.90
CA ARG A 85 -18.63 -7.01 -13.34
C ARG A 85 -17.81 -5.74 -13.25
N ARG A 86 -17.10 -5.53 -12.11
CA ARG A 86 -16.24 -4.35 -11.96
C ARG A 86 -15.08 -4.34 -12.96
N LEU A 87 -14.51 -5.50 -13.23
CA LEU A 87 -13.42 -5.61 -14.21
C LEU A 87 -13.91 -5.24 -15.62
N LEU A 88 -15.09 -5.73 -16.02
CA LEU A 88 -15.74 -5.36 -17.29
C LEU A 88 -16.13 -3.86 -17.35
N ASP A 89 -16.41 -3.24 -16.21
CA ASP A 89 -16.68 -1.79 -16.15
C ASP A 89 -15.39 -0.96 -16.34
N VAL A 90 -14.19 -1.54 -16.14
CA VAL A 90 -12.90 -0.80 -16.14
C VAL A 90 -12.06 -1.09 -17.38
N THR A 91 -12.22 -2.26 -17.99
CA THR A 91 -11.40 -2.69 -19.13
C THR A 91 -12.12 -3.70 -20.02
N ASP A 92 -11.86 -3.62 -21.32
CA ASP A 92 -12.31 -4.63 -22.30
C ASP A 92 -11.40 -5.87 -22.30
N GLU A 93 -10.15 -5.72 -21.81
CA GLU A 93 -9.15 -6.79 -21.81
C GLU A 93 -8.40 -6.83 -20.49
N ALA A 94 -8.43 -7.98 -19.81
CA ALA A 94 -7.71 -8.23 -18.58
C ALA A 94 -6.49 -9.13 -18.85
N PRO A 95 -5.32 -8.81 -18.27
CA PRO A 95 -4.11 -9.59 -18.46
C PRO A 95 -4.15 -10.92 -17.65
N GLU A 96 -3.49 -11.96 -18.15
CA GLU A 96 -3.44 -13.28 -17.52
C GLU A 96 -2.66 -13.30 -16.18
N ASN A 97 -1.81 -12.32 -15.95
CA ASN A 97 -1.01 -12.16 -14.72
C ASN A 97 -1.72 -11.36 -13.62
N LEU A 98 -3.01 -11.08 -13.76
CA LEU A 98 -3.86 -10.49 -12.72
C LEU A 98 -4.76 -11.56 -12.10
N PHE A 99 -4.45 -11.93 -10.85
CA PHE A 99 -5.09 -13.04 -10.13
C PHE A 99 -6.02 -12.54 -9.03
N PHE A 100 -7.16 -13.22 -8.85
CA PHE A 100 -8.15 -12.89 -7.83
C PHE A 100 -8.42 -14.09 -6.92
N ALA A 101 -8.57 -13.83 -5.62
CA ALA A 101 -9.08 -14.80 -4.66
C ALA A 101 -10.16 -14.15 -3.78
N THR A 102 -11.25 -14.88 -3.52
CA THR A 102 -12.37 -14.41 -2.69
C THR A 102 -12.39 -15.04 -1.30
N MET A 103 -11.48 -15.97 -1.06
CA MET A 103 -11.29 -16.63 0.23
C MET A 103 -9.82 -16.80 0.51
N SER A 104 -9.46 -16.72 1.78
CA SER A 104 -8.13 -17.03 2.29
C SER A 104 -8.22 -17.53 3.72
N GLU A 105 -7.16 -18.15 4.19
CA GLU A 105 -6.94 -18.35 5.61
C GLU A 105 -6.65 -17.02 6.30
N LYS A 106 -6.63 -17.03 7.63
CA LYS A 106 -6.26 -15.86 8.43
C LYS A 106 -4.76 -15.85 8.70
N LEU A 107 -4.26 -14.68 9.08
CA LEU A 107 -2.91 -14.53 9.61
C LEU A 107 -2.66 -15.53 10.75
N ARG A 108 -1.50 -16.15 10.79
CA ARG A 108 -1.08 -17.21 11.72
C ARG A 108 -1.89 -18.52 11.61
N SER A 109 -2.78 -18.60 10.65
CA SER A 109 -3.62 -19.78 10.43
C SER A 109 -3.50 -20.33 9.02
N GLY A 110 -2.53 -19.85 8.21
CA GLY A 110 -2.25 -20.37 6.89
C GLY A 110 -2.19 -19.34 5.76
N LEU A 111 -2.55 -18.08 5.99
CA LEU A 111 -2.50 -17.04 4.94
C LEU A 111 -1.08 -16.85 4.40
N GLU A 112 -0.08 -16.81 5.27
CA GLU A 112 1.33 -16.64 4.91
C GLU A 112 1.77 -17.74 3.96
N GLN A 113 1.43 -18.99 4.27
CA GLN A 113 1.76 -20.15 3.46
C GLN A 113 1.01 -20.14 2.12
N GLN A 114 -0.24 -19.64 2.09
CA GLN A 114 -0.99 -19.47 0.85
C GLN A 114 -0.32 -18.45 -0.07
N ILE A 115 0.08 -17.29 0.48
CA ILE A 115 0.80 -16.26 -0.30
C ILE A 115 2.17 -16.80 -0.75
N GLU A 116 2.96 -17.42 0.12
CA GLU A 116 4.26 -17.98 -0.25
C GLU A 116 4.15 -19.03 -1.37
N ARG A 117 3.12 -19.89 -1.31
CA ARG A 117 2.85 -20.86 -2.38
C ARG A 117 2.53 -20.17 -3.70
N PHE A 118 1.72 -19.12 -3.67
CA PHE A 118 1.43 -18.32 -4.87
C PHE A 118 2.72 -17.71 -5.44
N LEU A 119 3.54 -17.07 -4.60
CA LEU A 119 4.80 -16.45 -5.00
C LEU A 119 5.80 -17.48 -5.57
N SER A 120 5.79 -18.71 -5.06
CA SER A 120 6.67 -19.76 -5.58
C SER A 120 6.31 -20.21 -7.01
N THR A 121 5.05 -20.08 -7.41
CA THR A 121 4.55 -20.41 -8.75
C THR A 121 4.51 -19.21 -9.70
N HIS A 122 4.52 -17.99 -9.16
CA HIS A 122 4.48 -16.73 -9.90
C HIS A 122 5.62 -15.83 -9.42
N GLN A 123 6.84 -16.15 -9.85
CA GLN A 123 8.08 -15.51 -9.37
C GLN A 123 8.24 -14.06 -9.83
N ASP A 124 7.47 -13.64 -10.82
CA ASP A 124 7.37 -12.27 -11.34
C ASP A 124 6.34 -11.43 -10.59
N THR A 125 5.79 -11.92 -9.47
CA THR A 125 4.84 -11.17 -8.64
C THR A 125 5.49 -9.92 -8.08
N VAL A 126 4.84 -8.78 -8.27
CA VAL A 126 5.29 -7.47 -7.76
C VAL A 126 4.36 -6.89 -6.72
N LEU A 127 3.07 -7.27 -6.73
CA LEU A 127 2.03 -6.69 -5.87
C LEU A 127 1.08 -7.75 -5.34
N VAL A 128 0.81 -7.70 -4.03
CA VAL A 128 -0.29 -8.40 -3.38
C VAL A 128 -1.21 -7.37 -2.72
N VAL A 129 -2.51 -7.39 -3.06
CA VAL A 129 -3.50 -6.50 -2.44
C VAL A 129 -4.45 -7.34 -1.58
N ILE A 130 -4.77 -6.86 -0.37
CA ILE A 130 -5.65 -7.54 0.58
C ILE A 130 -6.81 -6.62 0.96
N ASP A 131 -8.01 -6.94 0.49
CA ASP A 131 -9.26 -6.19 0.75
C ASP A 131 -10.25 -7.08 1.54
N THR A 132 -10.30 -6.97 2.85
CA THR A 132 -9.70 -5.96 3.73
C THR A 132 -8.84 -6.58 4.81
N LEU A 133 -7.97 -5.77 5.45
CA LEU A 133 -7.18 -6.17 6.62
C LEU A 133 -8.04 -6.84 7.70
N GLN A 134 -9.26 -6.35 7.93
CA GLN A 134 -10.17 -6.91 8.93
C GLN A 134 -10.53 -8.38 8.66
N ARG A 135 -10.56 -8.81 7.40
CA ARG A 135 -10.95 -10.18 7.02
C ARG A 135 -9.87 -11.21 7.31
N ILE A 136 -8.61 -10.80 7.28
CA ILE A 136 -7.47 -11.70 7.51
C ILE A 136 -7.02 -11.76 8.97
N ARG A 137 -7.51 -10.85 9.84
CA ARG A 137 -7.16 -10.86 11.26
C ARG A 137 -7.69 -12.12 11.94
N ALA A 138 -6.82 -12.78 12.70
CA ALA A 138 -7.27 -13.74 13.69
C ALA A 138 -8.02 -12.97 14.79
N GLY A 139 -9.18 -13.47 15.23
CA GLY A 139 -9.88 -12.88 16.38
C GLY A 139 -8.93 -12.90 17.58
N SER A 140 -8.48 -11.75 18.06
CA SER A 140 -7.63 -11.69 19.24
C SER A 140 -8.49 -11.38 20.46
N ASN A 141 -8.37 -12.23 21.50
CA ASN A 141 -8.78 -11.90 22.86
C ASN A 141 -7.72 -11.04 23.58
N ASP A 142 -6.78 -10.46 22.83
CA ASP A 142 -5.71 -9.64 23.39
C ASP A 142 -6.29 -8.37 24.02
N ALA A 143 -5.97 -8.13 25.27
CA ALA A 143 -6.35 -6.93 26.01
C ALA A 143 -5.74 -5.64 25.40
N ASN A 144 -4.75 -5.77 24.50
CA ASN A 144 -4.09 -4.66 23.82
C ASN A 144 -4.21 -4.79 22.29
N PRO A 145 -5.22 -4.15 21.65
CA PRO A 145 -5.39 -4.17 20.19
C PRO A 145 -4.17 -3.61 19.43
N TYR A 146 -3.46 -2.64 19.99
CA TYR A 146 -2.25 -2.07 19.40
C TYR A 146 -1.14 -3.11 19.20
N ALA A 147 -0.83 -3.88 20.26
CA ALA A 147 0.21 -4.90 20.19
C ALA A 147 -0.16 -6.05 19.24
N SER A 148 -1.46 -6.36 19.14
CA SER A 148 -1.96 -7.36 18.17
C SER A 148 -1.79 -6.86 16.74
N ASP A 149 -2.19 -5.62 16.46
CA ASP A 149 -2.06 -5.01 15.13
C ASP A 149 -0.60 -4.97 14.67
N TYR A 150 0.30 -4.50 15.54
CA TYR A 150 1.73 -4.40 15.22
C TYR A 150 2.36 -5.76 14.91
N ARG A 151 1.98 -6.83 15.67
CA ARG A 151 2.47 -8.19 15.44
C ARG A 151 1.93 -8.79 14.15
N ASP A 152 0.66 -8.57 13.83
CA ASP A 152 0.02 -9.09 12.62
C ASP A 152 0.62 -8.43 11.36
N LEU A 153 0.83 -7.13 11.41
CA LEU A 153 1.46 -6.38 10.33
C LEU A 153 2.95 -6.73 10.18
N GLY A 154 3.65 -7.03 11.28
CA GLY A 154 5.04 -7.48 11.25
C GLY A 154 5.23 -8.72 10.38
N ILE A 155 4.31 -9.69 10.44
CA ILE A 155 4.36 -10.90 9.61
C ILE A 155 4.25 -10.56 8.12
N LEU A 156 3.32 -9.67 7.74
CA LEU A 156 3.15 -9.24 6.35
C LEU A 156 4.34 -8.41 5.87
N LYS A 157 4.92 -7.59 6.77
CA LYS A 157 6.13 -6.83 6.48
C LYS A 157 7.31 -7.75 6.18
N GLU A 158 7.56 -8.76 7.03
CA GLU A 158 8.61 -9.75 6.81
C GLU A 158 8.42 -10.50 5.48
N LEU A 159 7.17 -10.83 5.12
CA LEU A 159 6.84 -11.47 3.86
C LEU A 159 7.16 -10.56 2.66
N ALA A 160 6.74 -9.29 2.73
CA ALA A 160 7.01 -8.30 1.69
C ALA A 160 8.50 -8.08 1.48
N ASP A 161 9.27 -7.92 2.57
CA ASP A 161 10.72 -7.71 2.54
C ASP A 161 11.47 -8.94 1.99
N LYS A 162 11.09 -10.13 2.46
CA LYS A 162 11.68 -11.40 2.02
C LYS A 162 11.57 -11.61 0.51
N HIS A 163 10.41 -11.29 -0.05
CA HIS A 163 10.11 -11.50 -1.47
C HIS A 163 10.30 -10.24 -2.34
N GLN A 164 10.67 -9.11 -1.72
CA GLN A 164 10.86 -7.82 -2.40
C GLN A 164 9.65 -7.37 -3.23
N ILE A 165 8.45 -7.59 -2.70
CA ILE A 165 7.16 -7.21 -3.29
C ILE A 165 6.49 -6.09 -2.49
N ALA A 166 5.50 -5.43 -3.08
CA ALA A 166 4.59 -4.58 -2.34
C ALA A 166 3.39 -5.40 -1.83
N ILE A 167 3.02 -5.22 -0.57
CA ILE A 167 1.75 -5.70 -0.02
C ILE A 167 0.92 -4.47 0.37
N LEU A 168 -0.25 -4.29 -0.27
CA LEU A 168 -1.16 -3.19 -0.04
C LEU A 168 -2.40 -3.67 0.71
N LEU A 169 -2.59 -3.18 1.93
CA LEU A 169 -3.74 -3.49 2.78
C LEU A 169 -4.83 -2.45 2.62
N ILE A 170 -6.04 -2.88 2.32
CA ILE A 170 -7.21 -1.99 2.35
C ILE A 170 -7.78 -1.97 3.76
N HIS A 171 -7.97 -0.77 4.31
CA HIS A 171 -8.47 -0.57 5.66
C HIS A 171 -9.60 0.46 5.74
N HIS A 172 -10.51 0.27 6.69
CA HIS A 172 -11.58 1.23 6.95
C HIS A 172 -11.17 2.18 8.07
N LEU A 173 -11.28 3.49 7.80
CA LEU A 173 -11.10 4.52 8.83
C LEU A 173 -12.20 4.44 9.89
N ARG A 174 -11.86 4.72 11.14
CA ARG A 174 -12.87 5.00 12.18
C ARG A 174 -13.54 6.35 11.91
N LYS A 175 -14.76 6.51 12.43
CA LYS A 175 -15.56 7.75 12.32
C LYS A 175 -15.03 8.86 13.26
N MET A 176 -13.75 9.10 13.33
CA MET A 176 -13.20 10.26 14.03
C MET A 176 -12.84 11.31 12.98
N ASN A 177 -13.28 12.55 13.19
CA ASN A 177 -12.78 13.67 12.42
C ASN A 177 -11.48 14.12 13.08
N ASP A 178 -10.40 14.10 12.33
CA ASP A 178 -9.12 14.71 12.68
C ASP A 178 -8.75 15.65 11.52
N ASP A 179 -8.11 16.76 11.84
CA ASP A 179 -7.67 17.73 10.83
C ASP A 179 -6.54 17.14 9.99
N ASP A 180 -5.71 16.29 10.59
CA ASP A 180 -4.71 15.50 9.88
C ASP A 180 -5.31 14.15 9.42
N PRO A 181 -5.46 13.93 8.09
CA PRO A 181 -5.99 12.68 7.55
C PRO A 181 -5.18 11.45 7.97
N MET A 182 -3.88 11.58 8.23
CA MET A 182 -3.02 10.47 8.61
C MET A 182 -3.34 9.94 10.01
N ASN A 183 -3.76 10.81 10.93
CA ASN A 183 -4.20 10.42 12.26
C ASN A 183 -5.48 9.58 12.24
N MET A 184 -6.24 9.62 11.14
CA MET A 184 -7.47 8.84 10.97
C MET A 184 -7.19 7.37 10.61
N ILE A 185 -5.98 7.00 10.13
CA ILE A 185 -5.64 5.62 9.78
C ILE A 185 -5.72 4.72 10.99
N SER A 186 -5.35 5.25 12.13
CA SER A 186 -5.28 4.47 13.33
C SER A 186 -6.33 4.90 14.35
N GLY A 187 -7.31 4.07 14.56
CA GLY A 187 -7.84 3.97 15.92
C GLY A 187 -6.83 3.39 16.90
N THR A 188 -5.66 3.01 16.42
CA THR A 188 -4.45 2.68 17.17
C THR A 188 -3.28 3.07 16.28
N THR A 189 -2.32 3.84 16.80
CA THR A 189 -1.06 4.22 16.13
C THR A 189 -0.26 3.02 15.59
N GLY A 190 -0.74 1.79 15.82
CA GLY A 190 -0.10 0.53 15.44
C GLY A 190 -0.05 0.27 13.93
N ILE A 191 -1.09 0.65 13.18
CA ILE A 191 -1.13 0.35 11.73
C ILE A 191 -0.18 1.29 10.97
N SER A 192 -0.32 2.60 11.18
CA SER A 192 0.51 3.59 10.48
C SER A 192 2.00 3.48 10.83
N GLY A 193 2.31 3.07 12.06
CA GLY A 193 3.70 2.86 12.49
C GLY A 193 4.34 1.58 11.96
N ALA A 194 3.54 0.57 11.61
CA ALA A 194 4.03 -0.72 11.11
C ALA A 194 4.14 -0.78 9.58
N THR A 195 3.61 0.20 8.85
CA THR A 195 3.62 0.26 7.39
C THR A 195 4.70 1.22 6.87
N ASP A 196 5.24 0.95 5.69
CA ASP A 196 6.26 1.78 5.04
C ASP A 196 5.64 3.00 4.37
N THR A 197 4.42 2.85 3.82
CA THR A 197 3.67 3.95 3.21
C THR A 197 2.20 3.89 3.63
N ASN A 198 1.65 5.06 3.89
CA ASN A 198 0.26 5.25 4.24
C ASN A 198 -0.44 6.08 3.17
N PHE A 199 -1.57 5.57 2.70
CA PHE A 199 -2.47 6.26 1.78
C PHE A 199 -3.82 6.48 2.45
N VAL A 200 -4.36 7.70 2.37
CA VAL A 200 -5.71 8.01 2.86
C VAL A 200 -6.54 8.59 1.73
N LEU A 201 -7.57 7.86 1.30
CA LEU A 201 -8.54 8.36 0.32
C LEU A 201 -9.69 9.05 1.05
N ARG A 202 -9.80 10.37 0.91
CA ARG A 202 -10.81 11.22 1.57
C ARG A 202 -11.62 11.99 0.54
N LYS A 203 -12.94 11.95 0.68
CA LYS A 203 -13.88 12.82 -0.04
C LYS A 203 -14.30 13.98 0.88
N ASP A 204 -14.37 15.18 0.35
CA ASP A 204 -14.86 16.34 1.11
C ASP A 204 -16.33 16.19 1.46
N LYS A 205 -17.14 15.71 0.52
CA LYS A 205 -18.56 15.40 0.71
C LYS A 205 -18.86 13.99 0.20
N ARG A 206 -19.78 13.30 0.86
CA ARG A 206 -20.18 11.92 0.51
C ARG A 206 -20.67 11.79 -0.94
N SER A 207 -21.34 12.83 -1.45
CA SER A 207 -21.89 12.90 -2.80
C SER A 207 -20.90 13.38 -3.86
N ALA A 208 -19.71 13.87 -3.45
CA ALA A 208 -18.71 14.36 -4.39
C ALA A 208 -18.15 13.21 -5.25
N ASN A 209 -17.86 13.50 -6.52
CA ASN A 209 -17.07 12.64 -7.38
C ASN A 209 -15.55 12.90 -7.22
N THR A 210 -15.16 13.93 -6.46
CA THR A 210 -13.77 14.28 -6.14
C THR A 210 -13.33 13.72 -4.80
N ALA A 211 -12.05 13.42 -4.70
CA ALA A 211 -11.39 12.97 -3.48
C ALA A 211 -9.92 13.42 -3.49
N THR A 212 -9.31 13.51 -2.32
CA THR A 212 -7.87 13.64 -2.18
C THR A 212 -7.30 12.32 -1.69
N LEU A 213 -6.23 11.86 -2.34
CA LEU A 213 -5.40 10.75 -1.88
C LEU A 213 -4.15 11.35 -1.24
N TYR A 214 -4.11 11.31 0.09
CA TYR A 214 -2.95 11.70 0.88
C TYR A 214 -1.95 10.54 0.92
N CYS A 215 -0.68 10.81 0.64
CA CYS A 215 0.38 9.81 0.58
C CYS A 215 1.55 10.24 1.47
N THR A 216 2.00 9.37 2.37
CA THR A 216 3.20 9.58 3.18
C THR A 216 3.91 8.26 3.43
N GLY A 217 5.23 8.24 3.44
CA GLY A 217 5.99 7.02 3.64
C GLY A 217 7.48 7.27 3.88
N ARG A 218 8.21 6.18 4.12
CA ARG A 218 9.67 6.23 4.37
C ARG A 218 10.46 6.53 3.10
N ASP A 219 9.95 6.05 1.96
CA ASP A 219 10.65 6.06 0.67
C ASP A 219 9.95 6.94 -0.37
N ILE A 220 8.90 7.67 0.05
CA ILE A 220 8.16 8.61 -0.78
C ILE A 220 8.04 9.96 -0.06
N GLU A 221 8.02 11.04 -0.84
CA GLU A 221 7.71 12.37 -0.33
C GLU A 221 6.23 12.48 0.03
N TYR A 222 5.91 13.35 1.00
CA TYR A 222 4.52 13.69 1.27
C TYR A 222 3.87 14.28 0.01
N ARG A 223 2.67 13.80 -0.33
CA ARG A 223 2.00 14.15 -1.57
C ARG A 223 0.48 14.11 -1.39
N GLU A 224 -0.18 15.07 -2.01
CA GLU A 224 -1.64 15.10 -2.11
C GLU A 224 -2.04 14.97 -3.59
N LEU A 225 -2.74 13.90 -3.93
CA LEU A 225 -3.26 13.67 -5.28
C LEU A 225 -4.75 14.02 -5.30
N SER A 226 -5.09 15.09 -6.01
CA SER A 226 -6.49 15.45 -6.25
C SER A 226 -7.07 14.55 -7.33
N LEU A 227 -8.09 13.78 -6.99
CA LEU A 227 -8.68 12.75 -7.83
C LEU A 227 -10.14 13.06 -8.15
N GLU A 228 -10.57 12.71 -9.36
CA GLU A 228 -11.96 12.69 -9.76
C GLU A 228 -12.38 11.29 -10.20
N PHE A 229 -13.50 10.80 -9.66
CA PHE A 229 -14.06 9.51 -10.06
C PHE A 229 -14.86 9.68 -11.34
N ASP A 230 -14.38 9.05 -12.41
CA ASP A 230 -15.12 8.97 -13.66
C ASP A 230 -16.23 7.91 -13.53
N GLY A 231 -17.48 8.35 -13.67
CA GLY A 231 -18.65 7.48 -13.57
C GLY A 231 -18.85 6.57 -14.77
N ILE A 232 -18.24 6.85 -15.92
CA ILE A 232 -18.29 6.04 -17.15
C ILE A 232 -17.23 4.95 -17.08
N ASP A 233 -15.97 5.35 -16.95
CA ASP A 233 -14.82 4.42 -16.93
C ASP A 233 -14.61 3.75 -15.57
N ARG A 234 -15.35 4.15 -14.54
CA ARG A 234 -15.25 3.62 -13.16
C ARG A 234 -13.87 3.68 -12.54
N ILE A 235 -13.04 4.64 -12.95
CA ILE A 235 -11.67 4.86 -12.46
C ILE A 235 -11.54 6.22 -11.78
N TRP A 236 -10.50 6.34 -10.95
CA TRP A 236 -10.07 7.61 -10.39
C TRP A 236 -9.06 8.26 -11.32
N LYS A 237 -9.41 9.42 -11.91
CA LYS A 237 -8.53 10.23 -12.77
C LYS A 237 -7.79 11.26 -11.93
N LEU A 238 -6.49 11.43 -12.18
CA LEU A 238 -5.68 12.46 -11.52
C LEU A 238 -6.02 13.83 -12.11
N ARG A 239 -6.31 14.77 -11.23
CA ARG A 239 -6.55 16.19 -11.55
C ARG A 239 -5.31 17.02 -11.28
N GLU A 240 -4.72 16.85 -10.12
CA GLU A 240 -3.59 17.62 -9.63
C GLU A 240 -2.71 16.75 -8.72
N ASP A 241 -1.40 16.98 -8.79
CA ASP A 241 -0.38 16.38 -7.94
C ASP A 241 0.37 17.51 -7.24
N SER A 242 0.14 17.66 -5.94
CA SER A 242 0.87 18.62 -5.12
C SER A 242 1.88 17.89 -4.26
N VAL A 243 3.15 18.10 -4.57
CA VAL A 243 4.27 17.68 -3.74
C VAL A 243 4.64 18.86 -2.84
N GLU A 244 4.59 18.70 -1.51
CA GLU A 244 5.18 19.72 -0.63
C GLU A 244 6.68 19.78 -0.88
N PRO A 245 7.24 20.94 -1.28
CA PRO A 245 8.68 21.05 -1.39
C PRO A 245 9.28 20.86 0.01
N VAL A 246 10.14 19.86 0.16
CA VAL A 246 10.91 19.66 1.40
C VAL A 246 11.70 20.94 1.64
N SER A 247 11.30 21.73 2.63
CA SER A 247 11.98 22.94 3.03
C SER A 247 13.34 22.56 3.63
N TYR A 248 14.37 22.48 2.80
CA TYR A 248 15.77 22.37 3.21
C TYR A 248 16.27 23.68 3.82
N THR A 249 15.64 24.16 4.88
CA THR A 249 16.02 25.41 5.57
C THR A 249 16.92 25.19 6.76
N HIS A 250 17.51 24.02 6.98
CA HIS A 250 18.38 23.81 8.15
C HIS A 250 19.71 23.10 7.86
N LEU A 251 20.46 23.47 6.82
CA LEU A 251 21.87 23.04 6.71
C LEU A 251 22.76 24.06 5.97
N ARG A 252 22.69 25.35 6.35
CA ARG A 252 23.76 26.33 6.06
C ARG A 252 23.83 27.41 7.12
N ALA A 253 24.31 27.08 8.30
CA ALA A 253 24.71 28.08 9.29
C ALA A 253 25.85 27.57 10.18
N HIS A 254 26.93 27.01 9.61
CA HIS A 254 28.19 26.82 10.33
C HIS A 254 29.39 26.82 9.37
N GLU A 255 29.47 27.82 8.50
CA GLU A 255 30.74 28.17 7.84
C GLU A 255 30.81 29.67 7.68
N THR A 256 31.13 30.38 8.71
CA THR A 256 31.90 31.65 8.64
C THR A 256 32.31 32.01 10.07
N GLY A 257 33.61 32.00 10.30
CA GLY A 257 34.16 32.65 11.49
C GLY A 257 35.39 31.99 12.10
N ARG A 258 36.49 31.93 11.35
CA ARG A 258 37.83 32.04 11.91
C ARG A 258 38.73 32.74 10.92
N ASN A 259 38.86 34.02 11.13
CA ASN A 259 40.10 34.73 10.97
C ASN A 259 40.59 35.09 12.34
#